data_b0ff171d79e6f1399776e75182057d05
#
_entry.id   b0ff171d79e6f1399776e75182057d05
#
_cell.length_a   1.000
_cell.length_b   1.000
_cell.length_c   1.000
_cell.angle_alpha   90.00
_cell.angle_beta   90.00
_cell.angle_gamma   90.00
#
_symmetry.space_group_name_H-M   'P 1'
#
loop_
_entity.id
_entity.type
_entity.pdbx_description
1 polymer ?
#
loop_
_entity_poly.entity_id
_entity_poly.type
_entity_poly.pdbx_seq_one_letter_code
_entity_poly.pdbx_strand_id
1 'polypeptide(L)'
;MGAPGHIVISHDGPPGKRGIFAELSYRHVWRAAAVYIGAVWALSQGIAQLAPVFHAPDWITRWFVIACAIGFPFWVAFSWYYKLTPEGLKLESEDTSHDQAFHRATGRKLDFWIIGVMAFAIVLLVTNTFVLHRDATSAMNATDATTIAAELAKVPFKSVAVLPLANESDDSKQQYFSDGLSEELISDLTQVDGLKVIGKYSSFKFRDSKDSPAQIGAALGVAHLIQGSVFQQGNRIRVTVGLIRAIDGTSVWSHSYDEPLRDVFAIQSKIGDAVAEALKIKLLGHTIVASDKPPSGNIEAYQLMLQGRAIVRHGTEASVRQGIALYQQVLKLDPNYAYVWGLLSNASVNLGVAFLTGDARQQAFTDARIAAAKEQALAPNAAYTHTDQGYLLAIVDNDPVGALAEYKRAHALAPNDTTAMNFLAGGLENLGQLKEAVDLYHKTIASDPLRVDIYANLALALLGQRQLDEAERVTRKALQLQPNFFGLYANLVEIAVLRGDAAAAQANAQKEGDPVLGAWARALAEQINPDRHKADAALRDYIAKQGKDQPYLVADLYAARKRPDEMFEWLQRAWTQRDPTFSSLLLTDPFVLAYQRDPRFAALCKQAGVPMPDHTLTAAAASGP
;
A
#
# COMPACT_ATOMS: atom_id res chain seq x y z
N MET A 1 -28.16 27.20 -85.71
CA MET A 1 -29.48 26.61 -85.42
C MET A 1 -29.44 26.21 -83.94
N GLY A 2 -30.00 26.84 -83.07
CA GLY A 2 -31.21 27.34 -82.58
C GLY A 2 -31.07 27.34 -81.04
N ALA A 3 -31.01 28.49 -80.41
CA ALA A 3 -31.37 28.65 -79.04
C ALA A 3 -32.89 28.53 -78.86
N PRO A 4 -33.37 28.12 -77.70
CA PRO A 4 -34.12 29.02 -76.85
C PRO A 4 -33.93 28.64 -75.34
N GLY A 5 -34.11 29.49 -74.46
CA GLY A 5 -35.18 30.32 -74.00
C GLY A 5 -35.17 30.31 -72.49
N HIS A 6 -34.93 31.44 -71.85
CA HIS A 6 -35.09 31.66 -70.44
C HIS A 6 -36.52 31.46 -69.98
N ILE A 7 -36.74 30.68 -68.90
CA ILE A 7 -37.93 30.76 -68.05
C ILE A 7 -37.48 31.14 -66.64
N VAL A 8 -37.83 32.35 -66.22
CA VAL A 8 -37.81 32.85 -64.87
C VAL A 8 -39.02 32.27 -64.16
N ILE A 9 -38.82 31.49 -63.12
CA ILE A 9 -39.87 31.11 -62.20
C ILE A 9 -39.53 31.76 -60.83
N SER A 10 -40.30 32.80 -60.55
CA SER A 10 -40.38 33.36 -59.15
C SER A 10 -41.08 32.36 -58.27
N HIS A 11 -40.43 31.94 -57.20
CA HIS A 11 -41.07 31.30 -56.05
C HIS A 11 -40.90 32.21 -54.84
N ASP A 12 -41.94 33.02 -54.60
CA ASP A 12 -42.27 33.55 -53.29
C ASP A 12 -42.89 32.41 -52.44
N GLY A 13 -42.06 31.78 -51.61
CA GLY A 13 -42.51 30.89 -50.52
C GLY A 13 -42.47 31.61 -49.17
N PRO A 14 -43.36 31.30 -48.24
CA PRO A 14 -43.41 31.99 -46.92
C PRO A 14 -42.12 31.77 -46.12
N PRO A 15 -41.73 32.71 -45.20
CA PRO A 15 -40.46 32.62 -44.49
C PRO A 15 -40.43 31.40 -43.57
N GLY A 16 -39.66 30.39 -43.98
CA GLY A 16 -39.42 29.19 -43.18
C GLY A 16 -38.76 29.55 -41.83
N LYS A 17 -39.25 28.99 -40.73
CA LYS A 17 -38.70 29.10 -39.37
C LYS A 17 -37.20 28.75 -39.40
N ARG A 18 -36.36 29.73 -39.15
CA ARG A 18 -34.91 29.52 -39.01
C ARG A 18 -34.67 28.53 -37.86
N GLY A 19 -33.83 27.54 -38.06
CA GLY A 19 -33.48 26.58 -37.01
C GLY A 19 -32.85 27.29 -35.80
N ILE A 20 -33.09 26.78 -34.59
CA ILE A 20 -32.65 27.34 -33.29
C ILE A 20 -31.16 27.75 -33.30
N PHE A 21 -30.30 26.99 -33.95
CA PHE A 21 -28.87 27.31 -34.09
C PHE A 21 -28.57 28.55 -34.96
N ALA A 22 -29.34 28.77 -36.00
CA ALA A 22 -29.21 29.95 -36.87
C ALA A 22 -29.70 31.21 -36.15
N GLU A 23 -30.68 31.08 -35.29
CA GLU A 23 -31.24 32.17 -34.49
C GLU A 23 -30.30 32.56 -33.29
N LEU A 24 -29.67 31.57 -32.64
CA LEU A 24 -28.63 31.76 -31.62
C LEU A 24 -27.41 32.51 -32.17
N SER A 25 -27.00 32.18 -33.40
CA SER A 25 -25.89 32.87 -34.10
C SER A 25 -26.24 34.29 -34.50
N TYR A 26 -27.48 34.54 -34.96
CA TYR A 26 -27.95 35.86 -35.33
C TYR A 26 -28.05 36.84 -34.15
N ARG A 27 -28.42 36.34 -32.97
CA ARG A 27 -28.60 37.14 -31.73
C ARG A 27 -27.31 37.33 -30.91
N HIS A 28 -26.15 36.98 -31.45
CA HIS A 28 -24.84 37.11 -30.77
C HIS A 28 -24.71 36.41 -29.40
N VAL A 29 -25.63 35.51 -29.06
CA VAL A 29 -25.68 34.78 -27.79
C VAL A 29 -24.39 33.98 -27.53
N TRP A 30 -23.79 33.41 -28.60
CA TRP A 30 -22.52 32.69 -28.52
C TRP A 30 -21.35 33.55 -28.01
N ARG A 31 -21.32 34.84 -28.41
CA ARG A 31 -20.29 35.78 -27.95
C ARG A 31 -20.46 36.10 -26.45
N ALA A 32 -21.69 36.32 -26.02
CA ALA A 32 -21.99 36.55 -24.60
C ALA A 32 -21.69 35.33 -23.73
N ALA A 33 -21.99 34.12 -24.20
CA ALA A 33 -21.65 32.87 -23.53
C ALA A 33 -20.13 32.67 -23.41
N ALA A 34 -19.36 32.93 -24.47
CA ALA A 34 -17.90 32.82 -24.48
C ALA A 34 -17.24 33.81 -23.48
N VAL A 35 -17.74 35.06 -23.46
CA VAL A 35 -17.25 36.07 -22.49
C VAL A 35 -17.55 35.65 -21.05
N TYR A 36 -18.74 35.12 -20.78
CA TYR A 36 -19.09 34.63 -19.43
C TYR A 36 -18.18 33.50 -18.99
N ILE A 37 -18.01 32.47 -19.83
CA ILE A 37 -17.16 31.31 -19.54
C ILE A 37 -15.71 31.76 -19.29
N GLY A 38 -15.18 32.67 -20.15
CA GLY A 38 -13.84 33.21 -19.98
C GLY A 38 -13.65 34.00 -18.68
N ALA A 39 -14.63 34.83 -18.31
CA ALA A 39 -14.61 35.61 -17.06
C ALA A 39 -14.71 34.70 -15.83
N VAL A 40 -15.59 33.72 -15.84
CA VAL A 40 -15.74 32.73 -14.75
C VAL A 40 -14.46 31.90 -14.59
N TRP A 41 -13.86 31.48 -15.70
CA TRP A 41 -12.60 30.75 -15.66
C TRP A 41 -11.47 31.61 -15.07
N ALA A 42 -11.31 32.84 -15.52
CA ALA A 42 -10.27 33.74 -15.01
C ALA A 42 -10.45 34.06 -13.52
N LEU A 43 -11.69 34.31 -13.06
CA LEU A 43 -12.02 34.55 -11.66
C LEU A 43 -11.81 33.31 -10.80
N SER A 44 -12.18 32.11 -11.26
CA SER A 44 -11.96 30.88 -10.53
C SER A 44 -10.48 30.57 -10.36
N GLN A 45 -9.64 30.86 -11.37
CA GLN A 45 -8.18 30.75 -11.26
C GLN A 45 -7.62 31.78 -10.26
N GLY A 46 -8.10 33.01 -10.30
CA GLY A 46 -7.71 34.05 -9.32
C GLY A 46 -8.05 33.66 -7.89
N ILE A 47 -9.27 33.15 -7.65
CA ILE A 47 -9.69 32.67 -6.33
C ILE A 47 -8.84 31.49 -5.88
N ALA A 48 -8.58 30.51 -6.76
CA ALA A 48 -7.76 29.34 -6.44
C ALA A 48 -6.32 29.69 -6.05
N GLN A 49 -5.77 30.76 -6.64
CA GLN A 49 -4.42 31.25 -6.33
C GLN A 49 -4.37 32.12 -5.06
N LEU A 50 -5.42 32.90 -4.79
CA LEU A 50 -5.46 33.79 -3.63
C LEU A 50 -5.97 33.11 -2.37
N ALA A 51 -6.83 32.10 -2.48
CA ALA A 51 -7.41 31.40 -1.34
C ALA A 51 -6.36 30.85 -0.34
N PRO A 52 -5.24 30.23 -0.75
CA PRO A 52 -4.19 29.79 0.16
C PRO A 52 -3.51 30.94 0.90
N VAL A 53 -3.31 32.09 0.24
CA VAL A 53 -2.67 33.28 0.82
C VAL A 53 -3.50 33.87 1.98
N PHE A 54 -4.84 33.77 1.87
CA PHE A 54 -5.77 34.26 2.88
C PHE A 54 -6.27 33.17 3.82
N HIS A 55 -5.70 31.95 3.77
CA HIS A 55 -6.17 30.78 4.54
C HIS A 55 -7.66 30.50 4.36
N ALA A 56 -8.18 30.77 3.16
CA ALA A 56 -9.60 30.59 2.86
C ALA A 56 -9.91 29.09 2.67
N PRO A 57 -11.03 28.59 3.26
CA PRO A 57 -11.40 27.17 3.11
C PRO A 57 -11.68 26.77 1.66
N ASP A 58 -11.33 25.53 1.28
CA ASP A 58 -11.47 24.98 -0.09
C ASP A 58 -12.92 25.00 -0.63
N TRP A 59 -13.92 25.06 0.25
CA TRP A 59 -15.32 25.13 -0.16
C TRP A 59 -15.67 26.42 -0.90
N ILE A 60 -14.94 27.52 -0.67
CA ILE A 60 -15.20 28.84 -1.31
C ILE A 60 -15.07 28.72 -2.83
N THR A 61 -13.98 28.12 -3.32
CA THR A 61 -13.75 27.92 -4.75
C THR A 61 -14.83 27.02 -5.37
N ARG A 62 -15.22 25.96 -4.66
CA ARG A 62 -16.25 25.01 -5.12
C ARG A 62 -17.61 25.68 -5.24
N TRP A 63 -18.03 26.42 -4.21
CA TRP A 63 -19.31 27.12 -4.23
C TRP A 63 -19.35 28.26 -5.24
N PHE A 64 -18.21 28.95 -5.47
CA PHE A 64 -18.11 29.97 -6.51
C PHE A 64 -18.37 29.37 -7.90
N VAL A 65 -17.73 28.26 -8.24
CA VAL A 65 -17.93 27.57 -9.54
C VAL A 65 -19.38 27.10 -9.70
N ILE A 66 -19.98 26.54 -8.64
CA ILE A 66 -21.39 26.11 -8.63
C ILE A 66 -22.33 27.31 -8.84
N ALA A 67 -22.12 28.42 -8.15
CA ALA A 67 -22.90 29.63 -8.29
C ALA A 67 -22.83 30.20 -9.73
N CYS A 68 -21.62 30.20 -10.31
CA CYS A 68 -21.43 30.61 -11.70
C CYS A 68 -22.11 29.65 -12.70
N ALA A 69 -22.07 28.34 -12.44
CA ALA A 69 -22.76 27.36 -13.29
C ALA A 69 -24.28 27.56 -13.25
N ILE A 70 -24.85 27.87 -12.08
CA ILE A 70 -26.28 28.21 -11.94
C ILE A 70 -26.59 29.56 -12.61
N GLY A 71 -25.70 30.55 -12.52
CA GLY A 71 -25.86 31.87 -13.15
C GLY A 71 -25.80 31.86 -14.68
N PHE A 72 -25.13 30.86 -15.30
CA PHE A 72 -24.96 30.78 -16.74
C PHE A 72 -26.27 30.77 -17.54
N PRO A 73 -27.30 29.97 -17.23
CA PRO A 73 -28.59 30.00 -17.93
C PRO A 73 -29.27 31.37 -17.86
N PHE A 74 -29.19 32.04 -16.69
CA PHE A 74 -29.76 33.39 -16.51
C PHE A 74 -29.01 34.42 -17.36
N TRP A 75 -27.69 34.33 -17.47
CA TRP A 75 -26.90 35.19 -18.33
C TRP A 75 -27.24 34.99 -19.81
N VAL A 76 -27.39 33.75 -20.25
CA VAL A 76 -27.81 33.42 -21.62
C VAL A 76 -29.21 33.95 -21.91
N ALA A 77 -30.17 33.79 -20.96
CA ALA A 77 -31.52 34.33 -21.10
C ALA A 77 -31.50 35.85 -21.14
N PHE A 78 -30.70 36.50 -20.29
CA PHE A 78 -30.56 37.97 -20.31
C PHE A 78 -30.00 38.47 -21.63
N SER A 79 -28.94 37.83 -22.17
CA SER A 79 -28.34 38.18 -23.44
C SER A 79 -29.26 37.89 -24.65
N TRP A 80 -30.29 37.06 -24.45
CA TRP A 80 -31.33 36.81 -25.46
C TRP A 80 -32.34 37.97 -25.54
N TYR A 81 -32.68 38.62 -24.40
CA TYR A 81 -33.70 39.66 -24.35
C TYR A 81 -33.11 41.08 -24.45
N TYR A 82 -31.86 41.32 -24.10
CA TYR A 82 -31.28 42.66 -24.03
C TYR A 82 -29.97 42.76 -24.84
N LYS A 83 -29.82 43.84 -25.61
CA LYS A 83 -28.56 44.27 -26.24
C LYS A 83 -27.95 45.42 -25.43
N LEU A 84 -26.67 45.29 -25.09
CA LEU A 84 -25.89 46.38 -24.54
C LEU A 84 -25.45 47.30 -25.68
N THR A 85 -25.97 48.52 -25.67
CA THR A 85 -25.59 49.60 -26.60
C THR A 85 -24.85 50.69 -25.80
N PRO A 86 -24.03 51.56 -26.49
CA PRO A 86 -23.37 52.69 -25.83
C PRO A 86 -24.32 53.66 -25.10
N GLU A 87 -25.61 53.62 -25.44
CA GLU A 87 -26.68 54.47 -24.89
C GLU A 87 -27.48 53.78 -23.77
N GLY A 88 -27.18 52.52 -23.39
CA GLY A 88 -27.87 51.76 -22.35
C GLY A 88 -28.50 50.45 -22.83
N LEU A 89 -29.29 49.79 -21.94
CA LEU A 89 -30.00 48.53 -22.19
C LEU A 89 -31.29 48.82 -23.02
N LYS A 90 -31.36 48.25 -24.24
CA LYS A 90 -32.60 48.33 -25.09
C LYS A 90 -33.14 46.92 -25.35
N LEU A 91 -34.47 46.78 -25.36
CA LEU A 91 -35.20 45.56 -25.76
C LEU A 91 -35.14 45.37 -27.27
N GLU A 92 -34.91 44.14 -27.72
CA GLU A 92 -34.63 43.75 -29.13
C GLU A 92 -35.85 43.93 -30.10
N SER A 93 -37.01 44.40 -29.63
CA SER A 93 -38.23 44.54 -30.44
C SER A 93 -38.37 45.86 -31.21
N GLU A 94 -37.42 46.81 -31.08
CA GLU A 94 -37.61 48.19 -31.63
C GLU A 94 -36.60 48.63 -32.69
N ASP A 95 -35.99 47.74 -33.44
CA ASP A 95 -35.01 48.16 -34.45
C ASP A 95 -35.44 47.76 -35.88
N THR A 96 -36.13 48.68 -36.52
CA THR A 96 -36.35 48.69 -37.98
C THR A 96 -35.52 49.80 -38.59
N SER A 97 -34.54 49.42 -39.41
CA SER A 97 -33.87 50.17 -40.48
C SER A 97 -32.87 51.27 -40.15
N HIS A 98 -31.72 51.14 -40.83
CA HIS A 98 -30.61 52.07 -41.06
C HIS A 98 -29.52 52.13 -40.01
N ASP A 99 -28.48 51.29 -40.19
CA ASP A 99 -27.05 51.66 -40.11
C ASP A 99 -26.09 50.44 -40.23
N GLN A 100 -25.89 49.91 -41.42
CA GLN A 100 -24.91 48.85 -41.64
C GLN A 100 -23.45 49.33 -41.62
N ALA A 101 -23.19 50.63 -41.67
CA ALA A 101 -21.83 51.18 -41.70
C ALA A 101 -21.23 51.43 -40.32
N PHE A 102 -22.05 51.77 -39.32
CA PHE A 102 -21.55 52.08 -37.96
C PHE A 102 -21.21 50.84 -37.13
N HIS A 103 -21.90 49.73 -37.39
CA HIS A 103 -21.70 48.46 -36.65
C HIS A 103 -20.38 47.74 -36.95
N ARG A 104 -19.78 47.98 -38.14
CA ARG A 104 -18.46 47.37 -38.47
C ARG A 104 -17.28 48.01 -37.76
N ALA A 105 -17.34 49.28 -37.37
CA ALA A 105 -16.26 49.99 -36.74
C ALA A 105 -16.19 49.74 -35.20
N THR A 106 -17.35 49.56 -34.54
CA THR A 106 -17.44 49.36 -33.11
C THR A 106 -17.15 47.88 -32.71
N GLY A 107 -17.62 46.92 -33.51
CA GLY A 107 -17.34 45.50 -33.30
C GLY A 107 -15.86 45.17 -33.39
N ARG A 108 -15.11 45.80 -34.30
CA ARG A 108 -13.68 45.61 -34.49
C ARG A 108 -12.85 46.10 -33.28
N LYS A 109 -13.26 47.21 -32.64
CA LYS A 109 -12.58 47.71 -31.42
C LYS A 109 -12.82 46.81 -30.23
N LEU A 110 -14.01 46.24 -30.08
CA LEU A 110 -14.34 45.32 -28.98
C LEU A 110 -13.64 43.97 -29.15
N ASP A 111 -13.56 43.45 -30.37
CA ASP A 111 -12.81 42.24 -30.68
C ASP A 111 -11.30 42.38 -30.39
N PHE A 112 -10.71 43.57 -30.68
CA PHE A 112 -9.33 43.87 -30.35
C PHE A 112 -9.08 43.95 -28.82
N TRP A 113 -10.03 44.49 -28.05
CA TRP A 113 -9.92 44.54 -26.59
C TRP A 113 -10.05 43.15 -25.96
N ILE A 114 -10.95 42.30 -26.47
CA ILE A 114 -11.13 40.92 -26.03
C ILE A 114 -9.86 40.10 -26.33
N ILE A 115 -9.32 40.23 -27.53
CA ILE A 115 -8.06 39.57 -27.93
C ILE A 115 -6.90 40.07 -27.07
N GLY A 116 -6.82 41.38 -26.78
CA GLY A 116 -5.81 41.97 -25.93
C GLY A 116 -5.84 41.46 -24.48
N VAL A 117 -7.05 41.39 -23.90
CA VAL A 117 -7.24 40.84 -22.54
C VAL A 117 -6.92 39.34 -22.49
N MET A 118 -7.32 38.57 -23.50
CA MET A 118 -6.97 37.13 -23.58
C MET A 118 -5.46 36.93 -23.76
N ALA A 119 -4.81 37.68 -24.63
CA ALA A 119 -3.38 37.62 -24.82
C ALA A 119 -2.60 38.00 -23.53
N PHE A 120 -3.06 39.04 -22.83
CA PHE A 120 -2.50 39.42 -21.55
C PHE A 120 -2.71 38.35 -20.47
N ALA A 121 -3.88 37.73 -20.39
CA ALA A 121 -4.16 36.62 -19.49
C ALA A 121 -3.28 35.38 -19.79
N ILE A 122 -3.06 35.08 -21.07
CA ILE A 122 -2.16 34.00 -21.50
C ILE A 122 -0.70 34.31 -21.12
N VAL A 123 -0.25 35.55 -21.33
CA VAL A 123 1.10 35.99 -20.93
C VAL A 123 1.27 35.90 -19.41
N LEU A 124 0.30 36.35 -18.63
CA LEU A 124 0.32 36.20 -17.17
C LEU A 124 0.35 34.73 -16.76
N LEU A 125 -0.40 33.89 -17.42
CA LEU A 125 -0.47 32.45 -17.11
C LEU A 125 0.86 31.76 -17.46
N VAL A 126 1.45 32.07 -18.60
CA VAL A 126 2.77 31.58 -19.00
C VAL A 126 3.85 32.08 -18.06
N THR A 127 3.83 33.38 -17.69
CA THR A 127 4.80 33.95 -16.73
C THR A 127 4.64 33.32 -15.35
N ASN A 128 3.42 33.11 -14.86
CA ASN A 128 3.15 32.48 -13.57
C ASN A 128 3.59 31.00 -13.58
N THR A 129 3.30 30.27 -14.67
CA THR A 129 3.66 28.84 -14.76
C THR A 129 5.16 28.62 -14.94
N PHE A 130 5.87 29.49 -15.67
CA PHE A 130 7.29 29.30 -15.96
C PHE A 130 8.23 30.03 -15.00
N VAL A 131 7.85 31.14 -14.40
CA VAL A 131 8.74 31.95 -13.55
C VAL A 131 8.48 31.70 -12.07
N LEU A 132 7.23 31.83 -11.59
CA LEU A 132 6.92 31.70 -10.16
C LEU A 132 6.90 30.27 -9.66
N HIS A 133 6.47 29.29 -10.49
CA HIS A 133 6.55 27.87 -10.11
C HIS A 133 8.00 27.36 -10.12
N ARG A 134 8.86 27.90 -10.97
CA ARG A 134 10.25 27.48 -11.05
C ARG A 134 11.06 27.86 -9.81
N ASP A 135 10.80 29.02 -9.24
CA ASP A 135 11.54 29.50 -8.07
C ASP A 135 11.04 28.86 -6.76
N ALA A 136 9.72 28.66 -6.60
CA ALA A 136 9.17 27.98 -5.43
C ALA A 136 9.52 26.49 -5.41
N THR A 137 9.44 25.82 -6.57
CA THR A 137 9.83 24.41 -6.72
C THR A 137 11.33 24.22 -6.55
N SER A 138 12.15 25.16 -7.02
CA SER A 138 13.61 25.11 -6.87
C SER A 138 14.07 25.31 -5.43
N ALA A 139 13.45 26.20 -4.66
CA ALA A 139 13.76 26.43 -3.24
C ALA A 139 13.29 25.25 -2.36
N MET A 140 12.10 24.70 -2.61
CA MET A 140 11.59 23.50 -1.94
C MET A 140 12.46 22.28 -2.26
N ASN A 141 12.83 22.10 -3.53
CA ASN A 141 13.72 21.01 -3.95
C ASN A 141 15.14 21.14 -3.39
N ALA A 142 15.66 22.35 -3.16
CA ALA A 142 16.98 22.56 -2.57
C ALA A 142 17.00 22.20 -1.07
N THR A 143 15.95 22.54 -0.31
CA THR A 143 15.81 22.16 1.10
C THR A 143 15.63 20.65 1.24
N ASP A 144 14.81 20.04 0.40
CA ASP A 144 14.60 18.59 0.38
C ASP A 144 15.90 17.87 -0.03
N ALA A 145 16.62 18.35 -1.03
CA ALA A 145 17.89 17.77 -1.46
C ALA A 145 18.96 17.81 -0.37
N THR A 146 19.04 18.91 0.40
CA THR A 146 19.98 19.02 1.52
C THR A 146 19.62 18.06 2.66
N THR A 147 18.34 17.91 2.97
CA THR A 147 17.85 16.99 3.98
C THR A 147 18.10 15.53 3.57
N ILE A 148 17.79 15.18 2.32
CA ILE A 148 18.05 13.85 1.75
C ILE A 148 19.55 13.53 1.76
N ALA A 149 20.42 14.46 1.38
CA ALA A 149 21.86 14.25 1.41
C ALA A 149 22.38 14.05 2.85
N ALA A 150 21.84 14.79 3.82
CA ALA A 150 22.18 14.63 5.24
C ALA A 150 21.70 13.28 5.80
N GLU A 151 20.57 12.77 5.37
CA GLU A 151 20.08 11.43 5.72
C GLU A 151 20.96 10.35 5.11
N LEU A 152 21.28 10.46 3.82
CA LEU A 152 22.14 9.49 3.12
C LEU A 152 23.57 9.46 3.67
N ALA A 153 24.08 10.58 4.21
CA ALA A 153 25.39 10.63 4.85
C ALA A 153 25.49 9.75 6.12
N LYS A 154 24.35 9.41 6.74
CA LYS A 154 24.28 8.55 7.94
C LYS A 154 24.11 7.06 7.59
N VAL A 155 23.82 6.76 6.33
CA VAL A 155 23.54 5.40 5.88
C VAL A 155 24.86 4.60 5.75
N PRO A 156 24.87 3.31 6.17
CA PRO A 156 26.05 2.48 6.02
C PRO A 156 26.48 2.37 4.54
N PHE A 157 27.77 2.57 4.25
CA PHE A 157 28.29 2.44 2.89
C PHE A 157 27.99 1.07 2.27
N LYS A 158 28.14 -0.01 3.06
CA LYS A 158 27.82 -1.38 2.64
C LYS A 158 26.32 -1.65 2.82
N SER A 159 25.51 -0.95 2.04
CA SER A 159 24.05 -1.11 2.01
C SER A 159 23.53 -0.99 0.59
N VAL A 160 22.56 -1.84 0.25
CA VAL A 160 22.04 -1.95 -1.11
C VAL A 160 20.55 -2.29 -1.10
N ALA A 161 19.82 -1.76 -2.08
CA ALA A 161 18.50 -2.22 -2.44
C ALA A 161 18.49 -2.67 -3.89
N VAL A 162 17.89 -3.82 -4.15
CA VAL A 162 17.64 -4.30 -5.51
C VAL A 162 16.25 -3.82 -5.91
N LEU A 163 16.17 -2.90 -6.85
CA LEU A 163 14.90 -2.45 -7.42
C LEU A 163 14.35 -3.51 -8.36
N PRO A 164 13.01 -3.60 -8.54
CA PRO A 164 12.42 -4.50 -9.51
C PRO A 164 13.02 -4.28 -10.90
N LEU A 165 13.61 -5.31 -11.49
CA LEU A 165 14.13 -5.24 -12.84
C LEU A 165 12.99 -5.05 -13.84
N ALA A 166 13.14 -4.11 -14.76
CA ALA A 166 12.13 -3.85 -15.78
C ALA A 166 12.03 -5.05 -16.75
N ASN A 167 10.80 -5.42 -17.11
CA ASN A 167 10.59 -6.37 -18.19
C ASN A 167 10.60 -5.62 -19.53
N GLU A 168 11.63 -5.83 -20.34
CA GLU A 168 11.76 -5.28 -21.70
C GLU A 168 11.37 -6.30 -22.79
N SER A 169 10.85 -7.47 -22.39
CA SER A 169 10.38 -8.48 -23.34
C SER A 169 9.08 -8.05 -24.02
N ASP A 170 8.82 -8.54 -25.23
CA ASP A 170 7.60 -8.24 -25.98
C ASP A 170 6.32 -8.72 -25.29
N ASP A 171 6.40 -9.70 -24.36
CA ASP A 171 5.29 -10.23 -23.60
C ASP A 171 5.29 -9.67 -22.18
N SER A 172 4.35 -8.76 -21.90
CA SER A 172 4.13 -8.19 -20.56
C SER A 172 3.79 -9.25 -19.50
N LYS A 173 3.29 -10.42 -19.93
CA LYS A 173 3.01 -11.53 -19.00
C LYS A 173 4.27 -12.14 -18.41
N GLN A 174 5.45 -11.85 -18.95
CA GLN A 174 6.73 -12.30 -18.41
C GLN A 174 7.26 -11.46 -17.25
N GLN A 175 6.50 -10.47 -16.77
CA GLN A 175 6.88 -9.65 -15.62
C GLN A 175 7.24 -10.49 -14.38
N TYR A 176 6.53 -11.63 -14.17
CA TYR A 176 6.84 -12.55 -13.07
C TYR A 176 8.27 -13.05 -13.07
N PHE A 177 8.89 -13.18 -14.26
CA PHE A 177 10.26 -13.65 -14.39
C PHE A 177 11.27 -12.58 -13.96
N SER A 178 11.10 -11.33 -14.40
CA SER A 178 11.93 -10.20 -13.96
C SER A 178 11.81 -9.95 -12.46
N ASP A 179 10.59 -10.10 -11.92
CA ASP A 179 10.32 -10.00 -10.49
C ASP A 179 11.04 -11.12 -9.71
N GLY A 180 10.91 -12.36 -10.18
CA GLY A 180 11.57 -13.51 -9.59
C GLY A 180 13.08 -13.33 -9.54
N LEU A 181 13.69 -12.90 -10.65
CA LEU A 181 15.13 -12.64 -10.70
C LEU A 181 15.55 -11.55 -9.69
N SER A 182 14.74 -10.50 -9.54
CA SER A 182 15.02 -9.44 -8.57
C SER A 182 14.91 -9.95 -7.12
N GLU A 183 13.91 -10.78 -6.82
CA GLU A 183 13.75 -11.41 -5.49
C GLU A 183 14.89 -12.33 -5.14
N GLU A 184 15.37 -13.12 -6.11
CA GLU A 184 16.51 -14.02 -5.91
C GLU A 184 17.81 -13.24 -5.69
N LEU A 185 18.04 -12.16 -6.44
CA LEU A 185 19.18 -11.28 -6.19
C LEU A 185 19.14 -10.68 -4.77
N ILE A 186 17.95 -10.33 -4.25
CA ILE A 186 17.80 -9.91 -2.86
C ILE A 186 18.20 -11.05 -1.91
N SER A 187 17.68 -12.25 -2.15
CA SER A 187 17.97 -13.43 -1.32
C SER A 187 19.46 -13.76 -1.29
N ASP A 188 20.09 -13.80 -2.45
CA ASP A 188 21.51 -14.10 -2.61
C ASP A 188 22.39 -13.07 -1.90
N LEU A 189 22.10 -11.78 -2.11
CA LEU A 189 22.86 -10.70 -1.48
C LEU A 189 22.66 -10.65 0.05
N THR A 190 21.50 -11.08 0.55
CA THR A 190 21.22 -11.15 1.99
C THR A 190 22.12 -12.17 2.71
N GLN A 191 22.65 -13.16 2.00
CA GLN A 191 23.60 -14.13 2.53
C GLN A 191 25.03 -13.58 2.65
N VAL A 192 25.31 -12.39 2.09
CA VAL A 192 26.64 -11.77 2.12
C VAL A 192 26.87 -11.08 3.46
N ASP A 193 27.83 -11.60 4.24
CA ASP A 193 28.17 -11.04 5.54
C ASP A 193 28.62 -9.58 5.46
N GLY A 194 28.05 -8.75 6.35
CA GLY A 194 28.40 -7.33 6.42
C GLY A 194 27.77 -6.45 5.35
N LEU A 195 26.89 -7.00 4.51
CA LEU A 195 26.07 -6.23 3.57
C LEU A 195 24.65 -6.06 4.12
N LYS A 196 24.22 -4.82 4.30
CA LYS A 196 22.81 -4.51 4.58
C LYS A 196 22.04 -4.57 3.26
N VAL A 197 21.10 -5.48 3.13
CA VAL A 197 20.23 -5.64 1.95
C VAL A 197 18.80 -5.28 2.33
N ILE A 198 18.12 -4.51 1.49
CA ILE A 198 16.71 -4.16 1.71
C ILE A 198 15.80 -5.27 1.20
N GLY A 199 14.82 -5.62 2.03
CA GLY A 199 13.84 -6.63 1.72
C GLY A 199 12.93 -6.26 0.54
N LYS A 200 12.39 -7.31 -0.09
CA LYS A 200 11.60 -7.18 -1.32
C LYS A 200 10.37 -6.28 -1.18
N TYR A 201 9.70 -6.29 -0.01
CA TYR A 201 8.47 -5.53 0.19
C TYR A 201 8.70 -4.02 0.09
N SER A 202 9.84 -3.53 0.56
CA SER A 202 10.22 -2.12 0.43
C SER A 202 10.78 -1.79 -0.94
N SER A 203 11.67 -2.62 -1.47
CA SER A 203 12.29 -2.42 -2.79
C SER A 203 11.26 -2.36 -3.91
N PHE A 204 10.26 -3.25 -3.88
CA PHE A 204 9.24 -3.37 -4.92
C PHE A 204 8.21 -2.23 -4.94
N LYS A 205 8.16 -1.40 -3.90
CA LYS A 205 7.34 -0.16 -3.91
C LYS A 205 7.85 0.88 -4.91
N PHE A 206 9.10 0.76 -5.34
CA PHE A 206 9.72 1.66 -6.31
C PHE A 206 9.66 1.14 -7.75
N ARG A 207 8.79 0.16 -8.02
CA ARG A 207 8.48 -0.22 -9.41
C ARG A 207 7.96 1.00 -10.17
N ASP A 208 8.55 1.28 -11.32
CA ASP A 208 8.19 2.40 -12.19
C ASP A 208 8.17 3.78 -11.48
N SER A 209 8.85 3.89 -10.33
CA SER A 209 8.95 5.15 -9.60
C SER A 209 9.69 6.20 -10.42
N LYS A 210 9.22 7.45 -10.31
CA LYS A 210 9.87 8.64 -10.87
C LYS A 210 10.80 9.32 -9.88
N ASP A 211 10.93 8.76 -8.69
CA ASP A 211 11.80 9.30 -7.65
C ASP A 211 13.26 9.23 -8.08
N SER A 212 14.04 10.22 -7.70
CA SER A 212 15.48 10.20 -7.94
C SER A 212 16.17 9.10 -7.13
N PRO A 213 17.34 8.61 -7.56
CA PRO A 213 18.11 7.65 -6.78
C PRO A 213 18.35 8.08 -5.34
N ALA A 214 18.54 9.38 -5.10
CA ALA A 214 18.72 9.92 -3.76
C ALA A 214 17.45 9.81 -2.90
N GLN A 215 16.29 10.09 -3.45
CA GLN A 215 15.00 9.91 -2.77
C GLN A 215 14.74 8.45 -2.43
N ILE A 216 14.97 7.54 -3.39
CA ILE A 216 14.82 6.09 -3.17
C ILE A 216 15.81 5.61 -2.10
N GLY A 217 17.07 6.00 -2.20
CA GLY A 217 18.09 5.62 -1.23
C GLY A 217 17.80 6.12 0.18
N ALA A 218 17.32 7.34 0.34
CA ALA A 218 16.91 7.89 1.63
C ALA A 218 15.68 7.16 2.19
N ALA A 219 14.66 6.91 1.37
CA ALA A 219 13.46 6.19 1.79
C ALA A 219 13.75 4.75 2.23
N LEU A 220 14.72 4.09 1.58
CA LEU A 220 15.15 2.73 1.90
C LEU A 220 16.30 2.67 2.91
N GLY A 221 16.95 3.79 3.21
CA GLY A 221 18.12 3.84 4.10
C GLY A 221 19.31 3.05 3.56
N VAL A 222 19.64 3.22 2.25
CA VAL A 222 20.76 2.55 1.58
C VAL A 222 21.62 3.52 0.78
N ALA A 223 22.93 3.20 0.70
CA ALA A 223 23.91 3.98 -0.05
C ALA A 223 23.93 3.63 -1.54
N HIS A 224 23.47 2.42 -1.90
CA HIS A 224 23.53 1.92 -3.27
C HIS A 224 22.19 1.32 -3.71
N LEU A 225 21.93 1.40 -5.02
CA LEU A 225 20.77 0.78 -5.66
C LEU A 225 21.25 -0.12 -6.79
N ILE A 226 20.67 -1.31 -6.89
CA ILE A 226 20.77 -2.17 -8.08
C ILE A 226 19.52 -1.94 -8.89
N GLN A 227 19.71 -1.61 -10.16
CA GLN A 227 18.63 -1.38 -11.14
C GLN A 227 19.00 -2.03 -12.47
N GLY A 228 18.01 -2.28 -13.31
CA GLY A 228 18.26 -2.88 -14.60
C GLY A 228 17.00 -3.38 -15.29
N SER A 229 17.22 -4.24 -16.29
CA SER A 229 16.15 -4.81 -17.09
C SER A 229 16.43 -6.25 -17.48
N VAL A 230 15.38 -6.97 -17.82
CA VAL A 230 15.39 -8.32 -18.34
C VAL A 230 14.67 -8.33 -19.67
N PHE A 231 15.34 -8.82 -20.70
CA PHE A 231 14.77 -9.06 -22.03
C PHE A 231 14.89 -10.55 -22.33
N GLN A 232 13.77 -11.22 -22.53
CA GLN A 232 13.73 -12.62 -22.92
C GLN A 232 13.08 -12.76 -24.30
N GLN A 233 13.77 -13.49 -25.19
CA GLN A 233 13.24 -13.84 -26.51
C GLN A 233 13.58 -15.29 -26.84
N GLY A 234 12.55 -16.13 -26.88
CA GLY A 234 12.73 -17.58 -27.08
C GLY A 234 13.59 -18.19 -25.98
N ASN A 235 14.71 -18.78 -26.36
CA ASN A 235 15.66 -19.44 -25.45
C ASN A 235 16.88 -18.57 -25.07
N ARG A 236 16.80 -17.27 -25.29
CA ARG A 236 17.84 -16.30 -24.89
C ARG A 236 17.31 -15.31 -23.88
N ILE A 237 18.18 -14.93 -22.97
CA ILE A 237 17.93 -13.91 -21.97
C ILE A 237 19.06 -12.89 -21.99
N ARG A 238 18.67 -11.60 -21.97
CA ARG A 238 19.60 -10.50 -21.71
C ARG A 238 19.20 -9.86 -20.39
N VAL A 239 20.14 -9.83 -19.45
CA VAL A 239 19.98 -9.18 -18.15
C VAL A 239 20.98 -8.03 -18.10
N THR A 240 20.46 -6.80 -18.06
CA THR A 240 21.26 -5.59 -17.87
C THR A 240 21.09 -5.14 -16.43
N VAL A 241 22.20 -5.02 -15.70
CA VAL A 241 22.19 -4.67 -14.27
C VAL A 241 23.27 -3.63 -14.01
N GLY A 242 22.95 -2.65 -13.19
CA GLY A 242 23.89 -1.64 -12.73
C GLY A 242 23.77 -1.38 -11.24
N LEU A 243 24.90 -1.20 -10.58
CA LEU A 243 25.01 -0.70 -9.22
C LEU A 243 25.28 0.81 -9.29
N ILE A 244 24.41 1.60 -8.72
CA ILE A 244 24.55 3.05 -8.67
C ILE A 244 24.66 3.53 -7.22
N ARG A 245 25.36 4.62 -7.02
CA ARG A 245 25.40 5.32 -5.74
C ARG A 245 24.12 6.17 -5.59
N ALA A 246 23.39 5.98 -4.50
CA ALA A 246 22.09 6.63 -4.31
C ALA A 246 22.20 8.17 -4.28
N ILE A 247 23.22 8.72 -3.60
CA ILE A 247 23.32 10.15 -3.34
C ILE A 247 23.40 11.02 -4.62
N ASP A 248 23.98 10.51 -5.69
CA ASP A 248 24.23 11.27 -6.92
C ASP A 248 23.90 10.52 -8.21
N GLY A 249 23.42 9.28 -8.10
CA GLY A 249 23.12 8.42 -9.25
C GLY A 249 24.33 7.96 -10.05
N THR A 250 25.56 8.19 -9.55
CA THR A 250 26.78 7.78 -10.24
C THR A 250 26.84 6.26 -10.36
N SER A 251 27.10 5.75 -11.57
CA SER A 251 27.32 4.33 -11.81
C SER A 251 28.63 3.88 -11.15
N VAL A 252 28.52 2.89 -10.27
CA VAL A 252 29.67 2.22 -9.64
C VAL A 252 30.10 1.06 -10.51
N TRP A 253 29.14 0.33 -11.06
CA TRP A 253 29.34 -0.82 -11.92
C TRP A 253 28.10 -1.02 -12.80
N SER A 254 28.30 -1.52 -14.02
CA SER A 254 27.21 -1.90 -14.91
C SER A 254 27.69 -3.00 -15.87
N HIS A 255 26.82 -3.97 -16.10
CA HIS A 255 27.09 -5.06 -17.03
C HIS A 255 25.81 -5.55 -17.72
N SER A 256 25.96 -6.10 -18.93
CA SER A 256 24.88 -6.76 -19.66
C SER A 256 25.30 -8.18 -20.00
N TYR A 257 24.52 -9.15 -19.54
CA TYR A 257 24.68 -10.58 -19.81
C TYR A 257 23.71 -10.96 -20.91
N ASP A 258 24.18 -11.55 -22.01
CA ASP A 258 23.36 -12.05 -23.12
C ASP A 258 23.68 -13.52 -23.32
N GLU A 259 22.91 -14.40 -22.71
CA GLU A 259 23.21 -15.82 -22.56
C GLU A 259 21.98 -16.68 -22.91
N PRO A 260 22.16 -17.99 -23.15
CA PRO A 260 21.02 -18.90 -23.17
C PRO A 260 20.23 -18.85 -21.86
N LEU A 261 18.90 -18.97 -21.93
CA LEU A 261 18.03 -18.91 -20.75
C LEU A 261 18.39 -19.92 -19.65
N ARG A 262 18.94 -21.10 -20.04
CA ARG A 262 19.43 -22.13 -19.10
C ARG A 262 20.57 -21.63 -18.18
N ASP A 263 21.27 -20.58 -18.58
CA ASP A 263 22.42 -20.05 -17.85
C ASP A 263 22.03 -18.92 -16.87
N VAL A 264 20.73 -18.68 -16.66
CA VAL A 264 20.19 -17.61 -15.78
C VAL A 264 20.77 -17.70 -14.36
N PHE A 265 20.91 -18.88 -13.81
CA PHE A 265 21.48 -19.08 -12.47
C PHE A 265 22.97 -18.70 -12.40
N ALA A 266 23.72 -18.91 -13.49
CA ALA A 266 25.10 -18.43 -13.58
C ALA A 266 25.18 -16.91 -13.66
N ILE A 267 24.20 -16.26 -14.30
CA ILE A 267 24.09 -14.80 -14.36
C ILE A 267 23.86 -14.25 -12.94
N GLN A 268 22.93 -14.82 -12.16
CA GLN A 268 22.66 -14.43 -10.79
C GLN A 268 23.92 -14.45 -9.92
N SER A 269 24.64 -15.56 -9.93
CA SER A 269 25.90 -15.67 -9.18
C SER A 269 26.94 -14.63 -9.62
N LYS A 270 27.12 -14.41 -10.93
CA LYS A 270 28.03 -13.37 -11.46
C LYS A 270 27.62 -11.95 -10.98
N ILE A 271 26.33 -11.65 -10.90
CA ILE A 271 25.86 -10.35 -10.40
C ILE A 271 26.17 -10.22 -8.90
N GLY A 272 25.88 -11.24 -8.10
CA GLY A 272 26.17 -11.25 -6.66
C GLY A 272 27.66 -11.02 -6.37
N ASP A 273 28.54 -11.75 -7.07
CA ASP A 273 29.98 -11.61 -6.96
C ASP A 273 30.48 -10.21 -7.36
N ALA A 274 29.97 -9.65 -8.46
CA ALA A 274 30.32 -8.32 -8.92
C ALA A 274 29.90 -7.21 -7.96
N VAL A 275 28.72 -7.34 -7.34
CA VAL A 275 28.24 -6.41 -6.31
C VAL A 275 29.11 -6.48 -5.06
N ALA A 276 29.45 -7.68 -4.60
CA ALA A 276 30.31 -7.88 -3.44
C ALA A 276 31.72 -7.29 -3.69
N GLU A 277 32.29 -7.51 -4.88
CA GLU A 277 33.58 -6.93 -5.29
C GLU A 277 33.52 -5.40 -5.33
N ALA A 278 32.50 -4.82 -5.97
CA ALA A 278 32.30 -3.37 -6.10
C ALA A 278 32.18 -2.69 -4.72
N LEU A 279 31.57 -3.36 -3.76
CA LEU A 279 31.41 -2.88 -2.37
C LEU A 279 32.57 -3.27 -1.45
N LYS A 280 33.63 -3.88 -2.00
CA LYS A 280 34.82 -4.34 -1.27
C LYS A 280 34.48 -5.24 -0.06
N ILE A 281 33.55 -6.16 -0.27
CA ILE A 281 33.14 -7.15 0.71
C ILE A 281 33.92 -8.43 0.42
N LYS A 282 34.62 -8.98 1.42
CA LYS A 282 35.30 -10.27 1.29
C LYS A 282 34.23 -11.37 1.37
N LEU A 283 34.06 -12.09 0.28
CA LEU A 283 33.32 -13.34 0.28
C LEU A 283 34.21 -14.41 0.93
N LEU A 284 33.97 -14.69 2.21
CA LEU A 284 34.72 -15.71 2.97
C LEU A 284 34.19 -17.09 2.61
N GLY A 285 34.47 -17.55 1.38
CA GLY A 285 34.24 -18.94 0.97
C GLY A 285 32.79 -19.42 0.91
N HIS A 286 31.83 -18.53 1.07
CA HIS A 286 30.42 -18.85 0.88
C HIS A 286 30.12 -18.82 -0.62
N THR A 287 29.90 -20.00 -1.19
CA THR A 287 29.20 -20.10 -2.45
C THR A 287 27.76 -19.63 -2.20
N ILE A 288 27.36 -18.54 -2.85
CA ILE A 288 25.95 -18.09 -2.84
C ILE A 288 25.14 -19.24 -3.44
N VAL A 289 24.45 -20.00 -2.60
CA VAL A 289 23.61 -21.11 -3.07
C VAL A 289 22.22 -20.51 -3.24
N ALA A 290 21.83 -20.30 -4.50
CA ALA A 290 20.46 -19.93 -4.83
C ALA A 290 19.51 -21.00 -4.28
N SER A 291 18.80 -20.70 -3.20
CA SER A 291 17.87 -21.61 -2.52
C SER A 291 16.68 -22.00 -3.40
N ASP A 292 16.39 -21.18 -4.40
CA ASP A 292 15.21 -21.26 -5.27
C ASP A 292 15.49 -22.01 -6.59
N LYS A 293 16.71 -22.46 -6.80
CA LYS A 293 17.10 -23.14 -8.04
C LYS A 293 16.58 -24.59 -8.07
N PRO A 294 15.92 -25.02 -9.18
CA PRO A 294 15.54 -26.43 -9.32
C PRO A 294 16.77 -27.34 -9.32
N PRO A 295 16.77 -28.42 -8.52
CA PRO A 295 17.89 -29.36 -8.43
C PRO A 295 18.29 -29.95 -9.78
N SER A 296 17.34 -30.21 -10.67
CA SER A 296 17.57 -30.69 -12.03
C SER A 296 18.13 -29.63 -13.00
N GLY A 297 18.08 -28.33 -12.62
CA GLY A 297 18.35 -27.21 -13.53
C GLY A 297 17.27 -27.00 -14.60
N ASN A 298 16.09 -27.61 -14.45
CA ASN A 298 14.98 -27.49 -15.41
C ASN A 298 14.39 -26.08 -15.41
N ILE A 299 14.61 -25.33 -16.49
CA ILE A 299 14.14 -23.95 -16.63
C ILE A 299 12.62 -23.85 -16.70
N GLU A 300 11.94 -24.82 -17.29
CA GLU A 300 10.47 -24.84 -17.33
C GLU A 300 9.90 -24.97 -15.91
N ALA A 301 10.46 -25.86 -15.09
CA ALA A 301 10.11 -25.99 -13.69
C ALA A 301 10.30 -24.68 -12.92
N TYR A 302 11.41 -23.99 -13.16
CA TYR A 302 11.71 -22.69 -12.57
C TYR A 302 10.70 -21.62 -12.97
N GLN A 303 10.40 -21.49 -14.27
CA GLN A 303 9.45 -20.52 -14.78
C GLN A 303 8.02 -20.75 -14.22
N LEU A 304 7.57 -22.01 -14.18
CA LEU A 304 6.27 -22.37 -13.60
C LEU A 304 6.22 -22.06 -12.10
N MET A 305 7.31 -22.29 -11.36
CA MET A 305 7.41 -21.91 -9.95
C MET A 305 7.23 -20.41 -9.75
N LEU A 306 7.97 -19.59 -10.51
CA LEU A 306 7.84 -18.12 -10.44
C LEU A 306 6.45 -17.65 -10.81
N GLN A 307 5.84 -18.25 -11.83
CA GLN A 307 4.46 -17.94 -12.22
C GLN A 307 3.47 -18.30 -11.10
N GLY A 308 3.64 -19.46 -10.47
CA GLY A 308 2.81 -19.88 -9.34
C GLY A 308 2.90 -18.90 -8.17
N ARG A 309 4.11 -18.47 -7.80
CA ARG A 309 4.33 -17.44 -6.77
C ARG A 309 3.64 -16.11 -7.10
N ALA A 310 3.74 -15.65 -8.33
CA ALA A 310 3.11 -14.42 -8.77
C ALA A 310 1.57 -14.50 -8.68
N ILE A 311 0.99 -15.62 -9.09
CA ILE A 311 -0.47 -15.83 -9.08
C ILE A 311 -1.01 -15.94 -7.66
N VAL A 312 -0.38 -16.70 -6.77
CA VAL A 312 -0.79 -16.86 -5.37
C VAL A 312 -0.88 -15.51 -4.64
N ARG A 313 -0.01 -14.55 -4.96
CA ARG A 313 -0.01 -13.21 -4.36
C ARG A 313 -1.31 -12.41 -4.58
N HIS A 314 -2.15 -12.76 -5.55
CA HIS A 314 -3.45 -12.10 -5.72
C HIS A 314 -4.43 -12.39 -4.58
N GLY A 315 -4.17 -13.42 -3.75
CA GLY A 315 -4.89 -13.67 -2.50
C GLY A 315 -6.35 -14.07 -2.65
N THR A 316 -6.81 -14.49 -3.83
CA THR A 316 -8.16 -15.00 -4.06
C THR A 316 -8.16 -16.54 -4.05
N GLU A 317 -9.29 -17.17 -3.71
CA GLU A 317 -9.40 -18.63 -3.77
C GLU A 317 -8.97 -19.18 -5.14
N ALA A 318 -9.45 -18.57 -6.21
CA ALA A 318 -9.11 -18.97 -7.59
C ALA A 318 -7.61 -18.89 -7.85
N SER A 319 -6.95 -17.81 -7.44
CA SER A 319 -5.51 -17.62 -7.63
C SER A 319 -4.68 -18.61 -6.79
N VAL A 320 -5.09 -18.88 -5.55
CA VAL A 320 -4.41 -19.89 -4.72
C VAL A 320 -4.52 -21.28 -5.31
N ARG A 321 -5.71 -21.68 -5.78
CA ARG A 321 -5.92 -22.97 -6.46
C ARG A 321 -5.13 -23.09 -7.75
N GLN A 322 -5.04 -22.02 -8.53
CA GLN A 322 -4.23 -21.99 -9.75
C GLN A 322 -2.74 -22.13 -9.43
N GLY A 323 -2.25 -21.44 -8.38
CA GLY A 323 -0.86 -21.58 -7.92
C GLY A 323 -0.54 -23.00 -7.46
N ILE A 324 -1.42 -23.64 -6.68
CA ILE A 324 -1.30 -25.05 -6.29
C ILE A 324 -1.16 -25.95 -7.51
N ALA A 325 -1.99 -25.75 -8.54
CA ALA A 325 -1.93 -26.55 -9.76
C ALA A 325 -0.58 -26.36 -10.50
N LEU A 326 -0.05 -25.14 -10.53
CA LEU A 326 1.28 -24.86 -11.10
C LEU A 326 2.39 -25.54 -10.30
N TYR A 327 2.38 -25.47 -8.97
CA TYR A 327 3.36 -26.14 -8.12
C TYR A 327 3.33 -27.67 -8.31
N GLN A 328 2.14 -28.26 -8.47
CA GLN A 328 2.01 -29.67 -8.80
C GLN A 328 2.59 -30.02 -10.19
N GLN A 329 2.50 -29.12 -11.17
CA GLN A 329 3.17 -29.30 -12.47
C GLN A 329 4.68 -29.22 -12.33
N VAL A 330 5.22 -28.26 -11.57
CA VAL A 330 6.64 -28.18 -11.25
C VAL A 330 7.14 -29.48 -10.65
N LEU A 331 6.42 -30.03 -9.66
CA LEU A 331 6.82 -31.24 -8.95
C LEU A 331 6.72 -32.52 -9.80
N LYS A 332 5.98 -32.47 -10.93
CA LYS A 332 6.05 -33.54 -11.96
C LYS A 332 7.31 -33.45 -12.80
N LEU A 333 7.81 -32.23 -13.06
CA LEU A 333 9.05 -31.98 -13.83
C LEU A 333 10.31 -32.19 -12.97
N ASP A 334 10.24 -31.79 -11.69
CA ASP A 334 11.33 -31.91 -10.73
C ASP A 334 10.81 -32.30 -9.34
N PRO A 335 10.62 -33.63 -9.07
CA PRO A 335 10.08 -34.10 -7.79
C PRO A 335 10.96 -33.79 -6.56
N ASN A 336 12.25 -33.50 -6.78
CA ASN A 336 13.21 -33.19 -5.73
C ASN A 336 13.34 -31.69 -5.42
N TYR A 337 12.46 -30.86 -5.97
CA TYR A 337 12.45 -29.43 -5.76
C TYR A 337 11.85 -29.09 -4.38
N ALA A 338 12.67 -29.17 -3.33
CA ALA A 338 12.27 -28.98 -1.93
C ALA A 338 11.48 -27.66 -1.72
N TYR A 339 12.01 -26.57 -2.23
CA TYR A 339 11.39 -25.24 -2.09
C TYR A 339 9.96 -25.21 -2.62
N VAL A 340 9.66 -25.89 -3.72
CA VAL A 340 8.29 -25.92 -4.29
C VAL A 340 7.34 -26.80 -3.45
N TRP A 341 7.87 -27.83 -2.77
CA TRP A 341 7.08 -28.55 -1.78
C TRP A 341 6.65 -27.65 -0.62
N GLY A 342 7.53 -26.75 -0.14
CA GLY A 342 7.19 -25.72 0.87
C GLY A 342 6.13 -24.74 0.36
N LEU A 343 6.28 -24.23 -0.87
CA LEU A 343 5.28 -23.35 -1.50
C LEU A 343 3.91 -24.03 -1.62
N LEU A 344 3.88 -25.32 -1.97
CA LEU A 344 2.66 -26.12 -2.04
C LEU A 344 2.02 -26.28 -0.66
N SER A 345 2.82 -26.56 0.37
CA SER A 345 2.38 -26.63 1.76
C SER A 345 1.71 -25.33 2.19
N ASN A 346 2.41 -24.21 2.06
CA ASN A 346 1.91 -22.89 2.47
C ASN A 346 0.66 -22.48 1.70
N ALA A 347 0.60 -22.73 0.39
CA ALA A 347 -0.59 -22.44 -0.41
C ALA A 347 -1.80 -23.28 0.05
N SER A 348 -1.57 -24.56 0.43
CA SER A 348 -2.62 -25.45 0.94
C SER A 348 -3.11 -25.02 2.32
N VAL A 349 -2.21 -24.57 3.23
CA VAL A 349 -2.59 -23.98 4.52
C VAL A 349 -3.45 -22.75 4.30
N ASN A 350 -3.00 -21.81 3.45
CA ASN A 350 -3.72 -20.57 3.16
C ASN A 350 -5.09 -20.83 2.54
N LEU A 351 -5.21 -21.80 1.63
CA LEU A 351 -6.48 -22.22 1.06
C LEU A 351 -7.43 -22.72 2.15
N GLY A 352 -6.93 -23.60 3.04
CA GLY A 352 -7.70 -24.15 4.15
C GLY A 352 -8.18 -23.10 5.13
N VAL A 353 -7.32 -22.17 5.51
CA VAL A 353 -7.63 -21.12 6.50
C VAL A 353 -8.60 -20.10 5.94
N ALA A 354 -8.31 -19.55 4.75
CA ALA A 354 -9.01 -18.39 4.24
C ALA A 354 -10.34 -18.72 3.51
N PHE A 355 -10.44 -19.92 2.90
CA PHE A 355 -11.52 -20.17 1.94
C PHE A 355 -12.31 -21.46 2.19
N LEU A 356 -11.81 -22.40 3.01
CA LEU A 356 -12.45 -23.70 3.17
C LEU A 356 -12.97 -23.91 4.59
N THR A 357 -13.97 -24.80 4.72
CA THR A 357 -14.55 -25.23 6.00
C THR A 357 -14.76 -26.74 5.99
N GLY A 358 -14.99 -27.34 7.17
CA GLY A 358 -15.31 -28.76 7.30
C GLY A 358 -14.26 -29.69 6.68
N ASP A 359 -14.71 -30.74 6.01
CA ASP A 359 -13.84 -31.78 5.43
C ASP A 359 -12.88 -31.25 4.37
N ALA A 360 -13.30 -30.26 3.57
CA ALA A 360 -12.43 -29.64 2.56
C ALA A 360 -11.24 -28.93 3.19
N ARG A 361 -11.43 -28.24 4.33
CA ARG A 361 -10.34 -27.64 5.12
C ARG A 361 -9.40 -28.73 5.65
N GLN A 362 -9.93 -29.80 6.21
CA GLN A 362 -9.10 -30.89 6.75
C GLN A 362 -8.28 -31.58 5.65
N GLN A 363 -8.85 -31.74 4.45
CA GLN A 363 -8.10 -32.25 3.32
C GLN A 363 -6.96 -31.34 2.91
N ALA A 364 -7.20 -30.01 2.81
CA ALA A 364 -6.16 -29.02 2.50
C ALA A 364 -5.01 -29.05 3.54
N PHE A 365 -5.32 -29.20 4.81
CA PHE A 365 -4.33 -29.35 5.87
C PHE A 365 -3.56 -30.68 5.80
N THR A 366 -4.23 -31.75 5.38
CA THR A 366 -3.57 -33.04 5.13
C THR A 366 -2.57 -32.93 3.97
N ASP A 367 -2.99 -32.30 2.86
CA ASP A 367 -2.14 -32.06 1.70
C ASP A 367 -0.94 -31.18 2.07
N ALA A 368 -1.14 -30.16 2.91
CA ALA A 368 -0.07 -29.31 3.43
C ALA A 368 0.96 -30.11 4.23
N ARG A 369 0.53 -30.99 5.16
CA ARG A 369 1.44 -31.84 5.95
C ARG A 369 2.25 -32.81 5.06
N ILE A 370 1.63 -33.39 4.03
CA ILE A 370 2.32 -34.26 3.07
C ILE A 370 3.41 -33.47 2.35
N ALA A 371 3.10 -32.28 1.88
CA ALA A 371 4.04 -31.42 1.19
C ALA A 371 5.20 -30.97 2.10
N ALA A 372 4.90 -30.51 3.32
CA ALA A 372 5.91 -30.13 4.31
C ALA A 372 6.84 -31.30 4.71
N ALA A 373 6.33 -32.52 4.82
CA ALA A 373 7.13 -33.70 5.09
C ALA A 373 8.10 -34.02 3.93
N LYS A 374 7.69 -33.79 2.68
CA LYS A 374 8.54 -33.93 1.49
C LYS A 374 9.66 -32.88 1.47
N GLU A 375 9.30 -31.61 1.74
CA GLU A 375 10.26 -30.52 1.88
C GLU A 375 11.31 -30.84 2.94
N GLN A 376 10.88 -31.21 4.14
CA GLN A 376 11.76 -31.57 5.26
C GLN A 376 12.71 -32.74 4.93
N ALA A 377 12.21 -33.74 4.20
CA ALA A 377 13.04 -34.87 3.77
C ALA A 377 14.13 -34.47 2.76
N LEU A 378 13.82 -33.51 1.87
CA LEU A 378 14.70 -33.08 0.79
C LEU A 378 15.70 -31.99 1.23
N ALA A 379 15.28 -31.08 2.13
CA ALA A 379 16.08 -29.94 2.57
C ALA A 379 16.00 -29.70 4.09
N PRO A 380 16.42 -30.67 4.93
CA PRO A 380 16.23 -30.62 6.39
C PRO A 380 17.00 -29.48 7.09
N ASN A 381 17.98 -28.88 6.44
CA ASN A 381 18.84 -27.83 7.00
C ASN A 381 18.65 -26.47 6.28
N ALA A 382 17.60 -26.31 5.48
CA ALA A 382 17.33 -25.02 4.84
C ALA A 382 16.50 -24.12 5.77
N ALA A 383 16.82 -22.83 5.80
CA ALA A 383 16.10 -21.86 6.64
C ALA A 383 14.60 -21.78 6.28
N TYR A 384 14.28 -21.81 4.99
CA TYR A 384 12.90 -21.78 4.52
C TYR A 384 12.10 -23.01 5.00
N THR A 385 12.72 -24.21 5.03
CA THR A 385 12.07 -25.43 5.53
C THR A 385 11.66 -25.28 7.00
N HIS A 386 12.53 -24.73 7.84
CA HIS A 386 12.19 -24.47 9.24
C HIS A 386 11.13 -23.36 9.39
N THR A 387 11.14 -22.35 8.52
CA THR A 387 10.09 -21.32 8.51
C THR A 387 8.72 -21.94 8.17
N ASP A 388 8.67 -22.77 7.14
CA ASP A 388 7.45 -23.41 6.65
C ASP A 388 6.90 -24.46 7.64
N GLN A 389 7.80 -25.23 8.28
CA GLN A 389 7.43 -26.13 9.38
C GLN A 389 6.86 -25.37 10.57
N GLY A 390 7.49 -24.28 10.97
CA GLY A 390 6.98 -23.42 12.03
C GLY A 390 5.58 -22.86 11.70
N TYR A 391 5.36 -22.43 10.47
CA TYR A 391 4.05 -21.95 10.00
C TYR A 391 2.98 -23.04 10.07
N LEU A 392 3.31 -24.26 9.62
CA LEU A 392 2.41 -25.40 9.71
C LEU A 392 2.04 -25.74 11.17
N LEU A 393 3.04 -25.81 12.07
CA LEU A 393 2.83 -26.06 13.49
C LEU A 393 1.94 -25.00 14.14
N ALA A 394 2.21 -23.71 13.85
CA ALA A 394 1.43 -22.61 14.41
C ALA A 394 -0.03 -22.62 13.96
N ILE A 395 -0.27 -22.79 12.67
CA ILE A 395 -1.59 -22.55 12.07
C ILE A 395 -2.45 -23.82 11.99
N VAL A 396 -1.83 -24.94 11.68
CA VAL A 396 -2.57 -26.21 11.45
C VAL A 396 -2.62 -27.08 12.71
N ASP A 397 -1.48 -27.18 13.40
CA ASP A 397 -1.35 -28.05 14.56
C ASP A 397 -1.60 -27.32 15.89
N ASN A 398 -1.71 -25.98 15.86
CA ASN A 398 -1.89 -25.12 17.03
C ASN A 398 -0.82 -25.38 18.12
N ASP A 399 0.42 -25.56 17.65
CA ASP A 399 1.60 -25.74 18.50
C ASP A 399 2.53 -24.52 18.40
N PRO A 400 2.27 -23.43 19.15
CA PRO A 400 3.09 -22.23 19.09
C PRO A 400 4.49 -22.44 19.69
N VAL A 401 4.68 -23.41 20.59
CA VAL A 401 5.98 -23.71 21.19
C VAL A 401 6.87 -24.42 20.20
N GLY A 402 6.35 -25.44 19.50
CA GLY A 402 7.05 -26.10 18.41
C GLY A 402 7.35 -25.14 17.26
N ALA A 403 6.39 -24.28 16.91
CA ALA A 403 6.57 -23.25 15.90
C ALA A 403 7.74 -22.30 16.24
N LEU A 404 7.80 -21.78 17.47
CA LEU A 404 8.89 -20.91 17.93
C LEU A 404 10.25 -21.61 17.84
N ALA A 405 10.32 -22.91 18.16
CA ALA A 405 11.56 -23.67 18.04
C ALA A 405 12.05 -23.73 16.60
N GLU A 406 11.14 -23.96 15.64
CA GLU A 406 11.46 -23.98 14.21
C GLU A 406 11.84 -22.59 13.68
N TYR A 407 11.15 -21.52 14.09
CA TYR A 407 11.50 -20.14 13.73
C TYR A 407 12.88 -19.72 14.28
N LYS A 408 13.25 -20.15 15.47
CA LYS A 408 14.62 -19.94 16.02
C LYS A 408 15.69 -20.64 15.17
N ARG A 409 15.41 -21.85 14.68
CA ARG A 409 16.31 -22.56 13.76
C ARG A 409 16.42 -21.84 12.41
N ALA A 410 15.29 -21.42 11.83
CA ALA A 410 15.28 -20.66 10.59
C ALA A 410 16.13 -19.38 10.68
N HIS A 411 15.93 -18.60 11.74
CA HIS A 411 16.70 -17.37 11.97
C HIS A 411 18.20 -17.64 12.24
N ALA A 412 18.54 -18.73 12.94
CA ALA A 412 19.94 -19.11 13.14
C ALA A 412 20.66 -19.46 11.82
N LEU A 413 19.93 -20.06 10.86
CA LEU A 413 20.44 -20.41 9.54
C LEU A 413 20.50 -19.21 8.57
N ALA A 414 19.56 -18.25 8.72
CA ALA A 414 19.47 -17.06 7.87
C ALA A 414 19.21 -15.81 8.73
N PRO A 415 20.20 -15.30 9.46
CA PRO A 415 20.00 -14.23 10.45
C PRO A 415 19.62 -12.87 9.85
N ASN A 416 19.89 -12.65 8.58
CA ASN A 416 19.58 -11.41 7.86
C ASN A 416 18.29 -11.52 7.01
N ASP A 417 17.68 -12.70 6.95
CA ASP A 417 16.42 -12.88 6.20
C ASP A 417 15.25 -12.23 6.93
N THR A 418 14.63 -11.23 6.28
CA THR A 418 13.51 -10.47 6.87
C THR A 418 12.25 -11.31 7.08
N THR A 419 12.08 -12.39 6.33
CA THR A 419 10.97 -13.34 6.50
C THR A 419 11.20 -14.19 7.75
N ALA A 420 12.38 -14.79 7.89
CA ALA A 420 12.74 -15.56 9.09
C ALA A 420 12.68 -14.70 10.37
N MET A 421 13.19 -13.45 10.30
CA MET A 421 13.08 -12.49 11.41
C MET A 421 11.63 -12.20 11.78
N ASN A 422 10.76 -11.96 10.80
CA ASN A 422 9.35 -11.66 11.05
C ASN A 422 8.61 -12.84 11.69
N PHE A 423 8.80 -14.04 11.16
CA PHE A 423 8.18 -15.24 11.74
C PHE A 423 8.68 -15.52 13.17
N LEU A 424 9.98 -15.33 13.42
CA LEU A 424 10.52 -15.45 14.77
C LEU A 424 9.93 -14.40 15.71
N ALA A 425 9.82 -13.14 15.28
CA ALA A 425 9.23 -12.08 16.09
C ALA A 425 7.77 -12.38 16.44
N GLY A 426 6.96 -12.81 15.44
CA GLY A 426 5.58 -13.24 15.68
C GLY A 426 5.47 -14.45 16.60
N GLY A 427 6.36 -15.43 16.48
CA GLY A 427 6.41 -16.59 17.39
C GLY A 427 6.77 -16.21 18.83
N LEU A 428 7.69 -15.27 19.00
CA LEU A 428 8.03 -14.69 20.32
C LEU A 428 6.85 -13.93 20.91
N GLU A 429 6.20 -13.11 20.09
CA GLU A 429 5.02 -12.32 20.47
C GLU A 429 3.88 -13.25 20.95
N ASN A 430 3.53 -14.27 20.18
CA ASN A 430 2.47 -15.22 20.52
C ASN A 430 2.74 -15.99 21.83
N LEU A 431 4.00 -16.06 22.26
CA LEU A 431 4.39 -16.67 23.52
C LEU A 431 4.75 -15.64 24.63
N GLY A 432 4.36 -14.38 24.43
CA GLY A 432 4.52 -13.32 25.43
C GLY A 432 5.97 -12.85 25.67
N GLN A 433 6.93 -13.26 24.82
CA GLN A 433 8.31 -12.79 24.84
C GLN A 433 8.42 -11.43 24.11
N LEU A 434 7.63 -10.46 24.61
CA LEU A 434 7.36 -9.21 23.87
C LEU A 434 8.61 -8.33 23.70
N LYS A 435 9.53 -8.34 24.66
CA LYS A 435 10.76 -7.55 24.57
C LYS A 435 11.62 -8.01 23.38
N GLU A 436 11.84 -9.32 23.30
CA GLU A 436 12.63 -9.90 22.21
C GLU A 436 11.94 -9.72 20.85
N ALA A 437 10.59 -9.82 20.83
CA ALA A 437 9.79 -9.56 19.62
C ALA A 437 9.96 -8.11 19.15
N VAL A 438 9.84 -7.12 20.05
CA VAL A 438 10.03 -5.69 19.73
C VAL A 438 11.43 -5.43 19.17
N ASP A 439 12.48 -5.96 19.83
CA ASP A 439 13.86 -5.79 19.36
C ASP A 439 14.05 -6.37 17.94
N LEU A 440 13.40 -7.49 17.65
CA LEU A 440 13.50 -8.14 16.35
C LEU A 440 12.67 -7.44 15.28
N TYR A 441 11.48 -6.92 15.61
CA TYR A 441 10.69 -6.10 14.69
C TYR A 441 11.44 -4.82 14.31
N HIS A 442 12.13 -4.17 15.24
CA HIS A 442 12.97 -3.01 14.91
C HIS A 442 14.10 -3.36 13.93
N LYS A 443 14.75 -4.52 14.11
CA LYS A 443 15.75 -5.01 13.15
C LYS A 443 15.14 -5.29 11.79
N THR A 444 13.96 -5.90 11.74
CA THR A 444 13.24 -6.19 10.50
C THR A 444 12.87 -4.89 9.77
N ILE A 445 12.36 -3.87 10.49
CA ILE A 445 12.08 -2.54 9.94
C ILE A 445 13.34 -1.88 9.37
N ALA A 446 14.50 -2.04 10.04
CA ALA A 446 15.76 -1.50 9.52
C ALA A 446 16.18 -2.13 8.19
N SER A 447 15.77 -3.38 7.93
CA SER A 447 16.04 -4.12 6.69
C SER A 447 14.87 -4.09 5.68
N ASP A 448 13.65 -3.77 6.11
CA ASP A 448 12.47 -3.66 5.23
C ASP A 448 11.56 -2.50 5.66
N PRO A 449 12.01 -1.24 5.52
CA PRO A 449 11.45 -0.06 6.19
C PRO A 449 10.07 0.38 5.72
N LEU A 450 9.56 -0.13 4.59
CA LEU A 450 8.25 0.22 4.05
C LEU A 450 7.24 -0.92 4.16
N ARG A 451 7.57 -1.97 4.91
CA ARG A 451 6.72 -3.13 5.12
C ARG A 451 5.74 -2.89 6.28
N VAL A 452 4.50 -2.55 5.94
CA VAL A 452 3.49 -2.03 6.90
C VAL A 452 3.06 -3.06 7.94
N ASP A 453 2.94 -4.33 7.59
CA ASP A 453 2.58 -5.40 8.52
C ASP A 453 3.54 -5.51 9.72
N ILE A 454 4.84 -5.25 9.52
CA ILE A 454 5.82 -5.25 10.61
C ILE A 454 5.56 -4.12 11.61
N TYR A 455 5.17 -2.93 11.13
CA TYR A 455 4.79 -1.83 12.03
C TYR A 455 3.51 -2.13 12.80
N ALA A 456 2.54 -2.80 12.17
CA ALA A 456 1.30 -3.22 12.84
C ALA A 456 1.60 -4.21 13.97
N ASN A 457 2.41 -5.24 13.70
CA ASN A 457 2.82 -6.24 14.69
C ASN A 457 3.65 -5.60 15.81
N LEU A 458 4.61 -4.73 15.46
CA LEU A 458 5.39 -3.98 16.47
C LEU A 458 4.48 -3.17 17.38
N ALA A 459 3.44 -2.53 16.84
CA ALA A 459 2.49 -1.76 17.64
C ALA A 459 1.74 -2.64 18.63
N LEU A 460 1.32 -3.85 18.24
CA LEU A 460 0.66 -4.82 19.12
C LEU A 460 1.61 -5.27 20.25
N ALA A 461 2.85 -5.64 19.91
CA ALA A 461 3.84 -6.02 20.91
C ALA A 461 4.15 -4.89 21.92
N LEU A 462 4.22 -3.63 21.44
CA LEU A 462 4.40 -2.44 22.27
C LEU A 462 3.17 -2.16 23.17
N LEU A 463 1.96 -2.39 22.64
CA LEU A 463 0.72 -2.29 23.40
C LEU A 463 0.71 -3.30 24.56
N GLY A 464 1.09 -4.55 24.29
CA GLY A 464 1.24 -5.57 25.34
C GLY A 464 2.24 -5.18 26.43
N GLN A 465 3.30 -4.45 26.07
CA GLN A 465 4.27 -3.86 27.01
C GLN A 465 3.82 -2.54 27.64
N ARG A 466 2.67 -2.01 27.26
CA ARG A 466 2.15 -0.68 27.65
C ARG A 466 3.07 0.49 27.28
N GLN A 467 3.87 0.36 26.23
CA GLN A 467 4.70 1.42 25.67
C GLN A 467 3.88 2.28 24.70
N LEU A 468 2.85 2.98 25.23
CA LEU A 468 1.79 3.61 24.43
C LEU A 468 2.30 4.69 23.48
N ASP A 469 3.32 5.48 23.88
CA ASP A 469 3.83 6.57 23.04
C ASP A 469 4.57 6.02 21.80
N GLU A 470 5.32 4.95 21.99
CA GLU A 470 5.99 4.30 20.88
C GLU A 470 5.00 3.54 19.99
N ALA A 471 4.03 2.82 20.59
CA ALA A 471 2.96 2.15 19.85
C ALA A 471 2.21 3.15 18.95
N GLU A 472 1.87 4.33 19.47
CA GLU A 472 1.22 5.37 18.68
C GLU A 472 2.11 5.87 17.54
N ARG A 473 3.38 6.15 17.80
CA ARG A 473 4.34 6.63 16.82
C ARG A 473 4.50 5.64 15.65
N VAL A 474 4.65 4.35 15.94
CA VAL A 474 4.82 3.33 14.90
C VAL A 474 3.51 3.08 14.14
N THR A 475 2.35 3.10 14.82
CA THR A 475 1.04 2.99 14.17
C THR A 475 0.78 4.16 13.21
N ARG A 476 1.10 5.40 13.62
CA ARG A 476 0.98 6.56 12.74
C ARG A 476 1.94 6.49 11.55
N LYS A 477 3.15 5.94 11.75
CA LYS A 477 4.08 5.69 10.65
C LYS A 477 3.52 4.66 9.66
N ALA A 478 2.91 3.59 10.15
CA ALA A 478 2.22 2.60 9.31
C ALA A 478 1.08 3.23 8.49
N LEU A 479 0.26 4.10 9.11
CA LEU A 479 -0.81 4.84 8.42
C LEU A 479 -0.29 5.79 7.34
N GLN A 480 0.90 6.40 7.53
CA GLN A 480 1.54 7.22 6.48
C GLN A 480 1.98 6.37 5.29
N LEU A 481 2.45 5.14 5.53
CA LEU A 481 2.88 4.22 4.49
C LEU A 481 1.70 3.59 3.73
N GLN A 482 0.63 3.27 4.45
CA GLN A 482 -0.59 2.67 3.88
C GLN A 482 -1.83 3.05 4.72
N PRO A 483 -2.54 4.12 4.33
CA PRO A 483 -3.65 4.67 5.11
C PRO A 483 -4.83 3.71 5.37
N ASN A 484 -5.02 2.73 4.47
CA ASN A 484 -6.13 1.78 4.54
C ASN A 484 -5.70 0.38 5.00
N PHE A 485 -4.52 0.23 5.63
CA PHE A 485 -4.13 -1.06 6.18
C PHE A 485 -5.00 -1.39 7.39
N PHE A 486 -5.57 -2.60 7.42
CA PHE A 486 -6.51 -3.02 8.46
C PHE A 486 -5.87 -3.03 9.85
N GLY A 487 -6.67 -2.74 10.89
CA GLY A 487 -6.27 -2.81 12.29
C GLY A 487 -5.46 -1.63 12.82
N LEU A 488 -4.92 -0.74 11.97
CA LEU A 488 -4.12 0.37 12.46
C LEU A 488 -4.94 1.40 13.25
N TYR A 489 -6.15 1.69 12.82
CA TYR A 489 -7.05 2.55 13.61
C TYR A 489 -7.55 1.84 14.86
N ALA A 490 -7.71 0.52 14.84
CA ALA A 490 -8.01 -0.28 16.01
C ALA A 490 -6.91 -0.15 17.08
N ASN A 491 -5.63 -0.25 16.69
CA ASN A 491 -4.49 0.01 17.62
C ASN A 491 -4.56 1.41 18.25
N LEU A 492 -4.92 2.45 17.46
CA LEU A 492 -5.11 3.81 17.99
C LEU A 492 -6.30 3.91 18.96
N VAL A 493 -7.34 3.09 18.78
CA VAL A 493 -8.46 2.99 19.72
C VAL A 493 -7.99 2.38 21.03
N GLU A 494 -7.25 1.27 21.00
CA GLU A 494 -6.68 0.65 22.21
C GLU A 494 -5.81 1.66 22.99
N ILE A 495 -4.91 2.36 22.30
CA ILE A 495 -4.06 3.39 22.92
C ILE A 495 -4.90 4.47 23.60
N ALA A 496 -5.94 4.96 22.92
CA ALA A 496 -6.82 6.00 23.45
C ALA A 496 -7.61 5.49 24.66
N VAL A 497 -8.11 4.25 24.61
CA VAL A 497 -8.82 3.61 25.73
C VAL A 497 -7.89 3.42 26.93
N LEU A 498 -6.66 2.96 26.72
CA LEU A 498 -5.65 2.80 27.77
C LEU A 498 -5.25 4.12 28.42
N ARG A 499 -5.32 5.24 27.70
CA ARG A 499 -5.11 6.61 28.19
C ARG A 499 -6.37 7.26 28.79
N GLY A 500 -7.55 6.65 28.64
CA GLY A 500 -8.83 7.21 29.06
C GLY A 500 -9.35 8.33 28.15
N ASP A 501 -8.84 8.48 26.93
CA ASP A 501 -9.25 9.51 25.96
C ASP A 501 -10.43 9.01 25.11
N ALA A 502 -11.65 9.22 25.62
CA ALA A 502 -12.88 8.80 24.95
C ALA A 502 -13.10 9.49 23.59
N ALA A 503 -12.67 10.76 23.45
CA ALA A 503 -12.84 11.50 22.20
C ALA A 503 -11.95 10.93 21.10
N ALA A 504 -10.67 10.68 21.40
CA ALA A 504 -9.74 10.06 20.46
C ALA A 504 -10.16 8.62 20.12
N ALA A 505 -10.64 7.85 21.11
CA ALA A 505 -11.12 6.49 20.89
C ALA A 505 -12.28 6.45 19.89
N GLN A 506 -13.31 7.28 20.08
CA GLN A 506 -14.45 7.38 19.17
C GLN A 506 -14.05 7.86 17.77
N ALA A 507 -13.20 8.89 17.68
CA ALA A 507 -12.74 9.44 16.40
C ALA A 507 -11.94 8.42 15.57
N ASN A 508 -11.12 7.58 16.20
CA ASN A 508 -10.35 6.54 15.51
C ASN A 508 -11.22 5.33 15.16
N ALA A 509 -12.15 4.91 16.02
CA ALA A 509 -13.06 3.81 15.77
C ALA A 509 -13.95 4.01 14.52
N GLN A 510 -14.27 5.26 14.20
CA GLN A 510 -15.03 5.59 12.98
C GLN A 510 -14.21 5.44 11.69
N LYS A 511 -12.87 5.42 11.78
CA LYS A 511 -11.96 5.32 10.64
C LYS A 511 -11.54 3.88 10.33
N GLU A 512 -11.77 2.94 11.28
CA GLU A 512 -11.44 1.54 11.04
C GLU A 512 -12.41 0.95 10.01
N GLY A 513 -11.83 0.54 8.87
CA GLY A 513 -12.57 0.08 7.70
C GLY A 513 -12.86 -1.43 7.68
N ASP A 514 -12.12 -2.22 8.46
CA ASP A 514 -12.38 -3.65 8.57
C ASP A 514 -13.71 -3.90 9.29
N PRO A 515 -14.61 -4.76 8.76
CA PRO A 515 -15.92 -4.98 9.35
C PRO A 515 -15.88 -5.54 10.77
N VAL A 516 -14.97 -6.48 11.06
CA VAL A 516 -14.85 -7.15 12.36
C VAL A 516 -14.15 -6.24 13.36
N LEU A 517 -12.95 -5.75 13.02
CA LEU A 517 -12.17 -4.88 13.88
C LEU A 517 -12.87 -3.52 14.10
N GLY A 518 -13.54 -2.99 13.08
CA GLY A 518 -14.31 -1.75 13.20
C GLY A 518 -15.53 -1.89 14.12
N ALA A 519 -16.21 -3.03 14.10
CA ALA A 519 -17.30 -3.29 15.04
C ALA A 519 -16.78 -3.37 16.49
N TRP A 520 -15.68 -4.11 16.70
CA TRP A 520 -15.03 -4.21 17.99
C TRP A 520 -14.46 -2.86 18.47
N ALA A 521 -13.75 -2.13 17.63
CA ALA A 521 -13.17 -0.83 17.97
C ALA A 521 -14.23 0.18 18.41
N ARG A 522 -15.39 0.21 17.74
CA ARG A 522 -16.52 1.04 18.18
C ARG A 522 -17.08 0.59 19.53
N ALA A 523 -17.22 -0.71 19.75
CA ALA A 523 -17.66 -1.24 21.02
C ALA A 523 -16.65 -0.94 22.14
N LEU A 524 -15.35 -1.08 21.89
CA LEU A 524 -14.27 -0.80 22.82
C LEU A 524 -14.22 0.68 23.21
N ALA A 525 -14.31 1.59 22.22
CA ALA A 525 -14.34 3.03 22.48
C ALA A 525 -15.48 3.45 23.42
N GLU A 526 -16.64 2.79 23.32
CA GLU A 526 -17.77 3.05 24.20
C GLU A 526 -17.57 2.53 25.64
N GLN A 527 -16.61 1.61 25.90
CA GLN A 527 -16.40 1.09 27.27
C GLN A 527 -15.84 2.14 28.24
N ILE A 528 -15.20 3.18 27.74
CA ILE A 528 -14.72 4.33 28.52
C ILE A 528 -15.66 5.56 28.41
N ASN A 529 -16.83 5.42 27.79
CA ASN A 529 -17.84 6.49 27.74
C ASN A 529 -18.33 6.80 29.17
N PRO A 530 -18.40 8.09 29.58
CA PRO A 530 -18.96 8.48 30.87
C PRO A 530 -20.42 8.03 31.07
N ASP A 531 -21.18 7.94 29.99
CA ASP A 531 -22.54 7.40 29.99
C ASP A 531 -22.50 5.86 30.00
N ARG A 532 -22.67 5.29 31.19
CA ARG A 532 -22.68 3.83 31.36
C ARG A 532 -23.79 3.12 30.57
N HIS A 533 -24.92 3.78 30.33
CA HIS A 533 -26.00 3.18 29.54
C HIS A 533 -25.58 2.97 28.08
N LYS A 534 -24.83 3.91 27.52
CA LYS A 534 -24.26 3.76 26.17
C LYS A 534 -23.23 2.63 26.12
N ALA A 535 -22.32 2.58 27.08
CA ALA A 535 -21.33 1.51 27.19
C ALA A 535 -21.97 0.12 27.29
N ASP A 536 -23.03 -0.01 28.13
CA ASP A 536 -23.77 -1.27 28.28
C ASP A 536 -24.56 -1.63 27.01
N ALA A 537 -25.14 -0.65 26.33
CA ALA A 537 -25.86 -0.89 25.08
C ALA A 537 -24.90 -1.37 23.98
N ALA A 538 -23.73 -0.72 23.84
CA ALA A 538 -22.73 -1.08 22.84
C ALA A 538 -22.18 -2.51 23.07
N LEU A 539 -21.90 -2.86 24.33
CA LEU A 539 -21.45 -4.22 24.68
C LEU A 539 -22.52 -5.27 24.36
N ARG A 540 -23.79 -5.05 24.76
CA ARG A 540 -24.89 -5.97 24.46
C ARG A 540 -25.10 -6.13 22.94
N ASP A 541 -25.04 -5.05 22.19
CA ASP A 541 -25.18 -5.07 20.73
C ASP A 541 -24.03 -5.87 20.07
N TYR A 542 -22.78 -5.64 20.53
CA TYR A 542 -21.63 -6.39 20.05
C TYR A 542 -21.74 -7.89 20.34
N ILE A 543 -22.11 -8.25 21.57
CA ILE A 543 -22.31 -9.67 21.95
C ILE A 543 -23.41 -10.33 21.10
N ALA A 544 -24.53 -9.63 20.88
CA ALA A 544 -25.63 -10.16 20.10
C ALA A 544 -25.25 -10.41 18.63
N LYS A 545 -24.41 -9.57 18.05
CA LYS A 545 -24.03 -9.62 16.63
C LYS A 545 -22.79 -10.49 16.38
N GLN A 546 -21.80 -10.43 17.26
CA GLN A 546 -20.45 -10.97 17.04
C GLN A 546 -20.03 -12.01 18.08
N GLY A 547 -20.70 -12.11 19.23
CA GLY A 547 -20.24 -12.91 20.36
C GLY A 547 -20.16 -14.41 20.07
N LYS A 548 -20.90 -14.92 19.06
CA LYS A 548 -20.78 -16.31 18.62
C LYS A 548 -19.47 -16.57 17.88
N ASP A 549 -19.09 -15.63 17.02
CA ASP A 549 -17.99 -15.81 16.07
C ASP A 549 -16.67 -15.18 16.56
N GLN A 550 -16.74 -14.23 17.52
CA GLN A 550 -15.61 -13.48 18.06
C GLN A 550 -15.60 -13.50 19.61
N PRO A 551 -15.59 -14.67 20.27
CA PRO A 551 -15.69 -14.75 21.72
C PRO A 551 -14.49 -14.12 22.45
N TYR A 552 -13.28 -14.15 21.86
CA TYR A 552 -12.11 -13.49 22.45
C TYR A 552 -12.30 -11.96 22.52
N LEU A 553 -12.76 -11.33 21.46
CA LEU A 553 -12.98 -9.89 21.43
C LEU A 553 -14.08 -9.44 22.40
N VAL A 554 -15.02 -10.31 22.75
CA VAL A 554 -15.97 -10.06 23.86
C VAL A 554 -15.25 -10.10 25.22
N ALA A 555 -14.34 -11.05 25.43
CA ALA A 555 -13.53 -11.12 26.65
C ALA A 555 -12.70 -9.84 26.84
N ASP A 556 -12.09 -9.35 25.77
CA ASP A 556 -11.32 -8.10 25.77
C ASP A 556 -12.18 -6.89 26.18
N LEU A 557 -13.42 -6.75 25.66
CA LEU A 557 -14.35 -5.71 26.07
C LEU A 557 -14.69 -5.78 27.58
N TYR A 558 -14.84 -6.99 28.13
CA TYR A 558 -15.03 -7.17 29.57
C TYR A 558 -13.76 -6.86 30.37
N ALA A 559 -12.58 -7.18 29.84
CA ALA A 559 -11.30 -6.82 30.44
C ALA A 559 -11.14 -5.29 30.55
N ALA A 560 -11.41 -4.57 29.48
CA ALA A 560 -11.39 -3.09 29.45
C ALA A 560 -12.36 -2.48 30.46
N ARG A 561 -13.50 -3.12 30.71
CA ARG A 561 -14.50 -2.73 31.73
C ARG A 561 -14.14 -3.13 33.17
N LYS A 562 -13.02 -3.79 33.38
CA LYS A 562 -12.60 -4.32 34.68
C LYS A 562 -13.62 -5.32 35.28
N ARG A 563 -14.14 -6.20 34.43
CA ARG A 563 -15.07 -7.27 34.78
C ARG A 563 -14.42 -8.65 34.57
N PRO A 564 -13.56 -9.10 35.51
CA PRO A 564 -12.74 -10.29 35.31
C PRO A 564 -13.57 -11.58 35.22
N ASP A 565 -14.70 -11.70 35.91
CA ASP A 565 -15.46 -12.93 35.90
C ASP A 565 -16.03 -13.24 34.51
N GLU A 566 -16.66 -12.27 33.89
CA GLU A 566 -17.17 -12.42 32.52
C GLU A 566 -16.03 -12.52 31.51
N MET A 567 -14.94 -11.78 31.70
CA MET A 567 -13.75 -11.91 30.86
C MET A 567 -13.26 -13.37 30.81
N PHE A 568 -13.05 -14.00 31.97
CA PHE A 568 -12.56 -15.38 32.02
C PHE A 568 -13.58 -16.39 31.47
N GLU A 569 -14.88 -16.15 31.66
CA GLU A 569 -15.94 -16.97 31.05
C GLU A 569 -15.82 -16.94 29.51
N TRP A 570 -15.66 -15.74 28.93
CA TRP A 570 -15.53 -15.59 27.49
C TRP A 570 -14.18 -16.08 26.95
N LEU A 571 -13.08 -15.94 27.68
CA LEU A 571 -11.78 -16.54 27.33
C LEU A 571 -11.87 -18.07 27.29
N GLN A 572 -12.54 -18.70 28.27
CA GLN A 572 -12.76 -20.15 28.27
C GLN A 572 -13.63 -20.59 27.08
N ARG A 573 -14.61 -19.77 26.70
CA ARG A 573 -15.43 -20.00 25.51
C ARG A 573 -14.61 -19.89 24.24
N ALA A 574 -13.77 -18.85 24.11
CA ALA A 574 -12.85 -18.66 22.98
C ALA A 574 -11.91 -19.86 22.80
N TRP A 575 -11.32 -20.34 23.90
CA TRP A 575 -10.52 -21.56 23.90
C TRP A 575 -11.30 -22.79 23.40
N THR A 576 -12.48 -23.02 23.96
CA THR A 576 -13.31 -24.19 23.63
C THR A 576 -13.76 -24.19 22.16
N GLN A 577 -14.04 -23.01 21.61
CA GLN A 577 -14.44 -22.83 20.20
C GLN A 577 -13.26 -22.78 19.25
N ARG A 578 -12.02 -22.84 19.76
CA ARG A 578 -10.79 -22.69 18.96
C ARG A 578 -10.76 -21.37 18.18
N ASP A 579 -11.14 -20.28 18.86
CA ASP A 579 -11.04 -18.93 18.27
C ASP A 579 -9.57 -18.63 17.93
N PRO A 580 -9.25 -18.36 16.67
CA PRO A 580 -7.86 -18.08 16.26
C PRO A 580 -7.27 -16.84 16.94
N THR A 581 -8.11 -15.88 17.32
CA THR A 581 -7.73 -14.68 18.05
C THR A 581 -7.18 -14.99 19.43
N PHE A 582 -7.68 -16.05 20.06
CA PHE A 582 -7.21 -16.50 21.37
C PHE A 582 -5.70 -16.82 21.36
N SER A 583 -5.24 -17.60 20.39
CA SER A 583 -3.83 -18.02 20.31
C SER A 583 -2.88 -16.87 19.98
N SER A 584 -3.36 -15.85 19.26
CA SER A 584 -2.54 -14.72 18.85
C SER A 584 -2.52 -13.56 19.85
N LEU A 585 -3.59 -13.37 20.65
CA LEU A 585 -3.71 -12.19 21.50
C LEU A 585 -3.62 -12.49 23.02
N LEU A 586 -3.79 -13.73 23.47
CA LEU A 586 -3.83 -14.05 24.91
C LEU A 586 -2.65 -13.45 25.70
N LEU A 587 -1.44 -13.48 25.11
CA LEU A 587 -0.20 -13.04 25.74
C LEU A 587 0.31 -11.67 25.24
N THR A 588 -0.52 -10.95 24.45
CA THR A 588 -0.18 -9.63 23.91
C THR A 588 -1.21 -8.56 24.23
N ASP A 589 -2.46 -8.95 24.48
CA ASP A 589 -3.57 -8.04 24.75
C ASP A 589 -3.36 -7.30 26.10
N PRO A 590 -3.21 -5.96 26.09
CA PRO A 590 -2.89 -5.19 27.29
C PRO A 590 -4.03 -5.16 28.32
N PHE A 591 -5.30 -5.39 27.91
CA PHE A 591 -6.43 -5.43 28.82
C PHE A 591 -6.50 -6.78 29.55
N VAL A 592 -6.31 -7.88 28.83
CA VAL A 592 -6.30 -9.24 29.38
C VAL A 592 -5.06 -9.46 30.25
N LEU A 593 -3.88 -9.00 29.82
CA LEU A 593 -2.62 -9.08 30.58
C LEU A 593 -2.68 -8.32 31.93
N ALA A 594 -3.58 -7.34 32.08
CA ALA A 594 -3.80 -6.69 33.36
C ALA A 594 -4.22 -7.70 34.48
N TYR A 595 -4.77 -8.85 34.08
CA TYR A 595 -5.24 -9.93 34.99
C TYR A 595 -4.29 -11.13 35.05
N GLN A 596 -3.07 -11.04 34.56
CA GLN A 596 -2.11 -12.16 34.56
C GLN A 596 -1.78 -12.74 35.97
N ARG A 597 -2.04 -11.98 37.05
CA ARG A 597 -1.88 -12.44 38.43
C ARG A 597 -3.09 -13.21 38.97
N ASP A 598 -4.20 -13.22 38.24
CA ASP A 598 -5.37 -14.01 38.63
C ASP A 598 -5.07 -15.50 38.40
N PRO A 599 -5.34 -16.39 39.37
CA PRO A 599 -5.09 -17.82 39.23
C PRO A 599 -5.76 -18.46 37.98
N ARG A 600 -6.89 -17.91 37.54
CA ARG A 600 -7.61 -18.38 36.34
C ARG A 600 -6.78 -18.15 35.09
N PHE A 601 -6.00 -17.08 35.02
CA PHE A 601 -5.12 -16.82 33.89
C PHE A 601 -4.03 -17.90 33.76
N ALA A 602 -3.39 -18.25 34.88
CA ALA A 602 -2.39 -19.33 34.92
C ALA A 602 -3.00 -20.69 34.53
N ALA A 603 -4.22 -20.98 34.97
CA ALA A 603 -4.93 -22.20 34.60
C ALA A 603 -5.23 -22.22 33.09
N LEU A 604 -5.60 -21.08 32.51
CA LEU A 604 -5.87 -20.94 31.09
C LEU A 604 -4.61 -21.11 30.23
N CYS A 605 -3.48 -20.49 30.64
CA CYS A 605 -2.19 -20.68 29.97
C CYS A 605 -1.74 -22.15 30.00
N LYS A 606 -1.89 -22.81 31.15
CA LYS A 606 -1.60 -24.24 31.26
C LYS A 606 -2.47 -25.10 30.35
N GLN A 607 -3.77 -24.79 30.26
CA GLN A 607 -4.71 -25.47 29.40
C GLN A 607 -4.38 -25.26 27.91
N ALA A 608 -3.93 -24.04 27.56
CA ALA A 608 -3.54 -23.68 26.20
C ALA A 608 -2.12 -24.16 25.83
N GLY A 609 -1.35 -24.70 26.77
CA GLY A 609 0.01 -25.15 26.51
C GLY A 609 1.01 -24.00 26.27
N VAL A 610 0.68 -22.78 26.72
CA VAL A 610 1.56 -21.60 26.56
C VAL A 610 2.21 -21.21 27.89
N PRO A 611 3.41 -20.59 27.88
CA PRO A 611 4.07 -20.14 29.08
C PRO A 611 3.31 -18.99 29.76
N MET A 612 3.56 -18.77 31.02
CA MET A 612 3.15 -17.56 31.73
C MET A 612 4.00 -16.37 31.23
N PRO A 613 3.40 -15.18 31.04
CA PRO A 613 4.15 -13.96 30.68
C PRO A 613 5.20 -13.64 31.76
N ASP A 614 6.33 -13.07 31.36
CA ASP A 614 7.35 -12.61 32.28
C ASP A 614 6.82 -11.42 33.09
N HIS A 615 6.73 -11.60 34.43
CA HIS A 615 6.19 -10.59 35.35
C HIS A 615 7.00 -9.29 35.42
N THR A 616 8.25 -9.29 34.96
CA THR A 616 9.12 -8.10 34.99
C THR A 616 8.65 -6.99 34.06
N LEU A 617 7.96 -7.35 32.98
CA LEU A 617 7.48 -6.37 31.96
C LEU A 617 6.28 -5.53 32.45
N THR A 618 5.51 -6.04 33.43
CA THR A 618 4.29 -5.37 33.92
C THR A 618 4.49 -4.56 35.20
N ALA A 619 5.55 -4.81 35.96
CA ALA A 619 5.87 -4.07 37.18
C ALA A 619 6.28 -2.61 36.89
N ALA A 620 6.97 -2.36 35.78
CA ALA A 620 7.37 -1.02 35.37
C ALA A 620 6.17 -0.16 34.87
N ALA A 621 5.11 -0.80 34.35
CA ALA A 621 3.93 -0.12 33.85
C ALA A 621 2.83 0.11 34.91
N ALA A 622 2.89 -0.58 36.06
CA ALA A 622 1.92 -0.44 37.13
C ALA A 622 2.20 0.75 38.07
N SER A 623 3.33 1.44 37.93
CA SER A 623 3.78 2.58 38.74
C SER A 623 3.61 3.94 38.06
N GLY A 624 2.77 4.07 37.05
CA GLY A 624 2.32 5.37 36.48
C GLY A 624 1.16 5.95 37.34
N PRO A 625 1.03 7.31 37.40
CA PRO A 625 0.20 8.03 38.36
C PRO A 625 -1.28 7.73 38.29
#